data_2b8491e8fb9b40a060915ffce54bc468
#
_entry.id   2b8491e8fb9b40a060915ffce54bc468
#
_cell.length_a   1.000
_cell.length_b   1.000
_cell.length_c   1.000
_cell.angle_alpha   90.00
_cell.angle_beta   90.00
_cell.angle_gamma   90.00
#
_symmetry.space_group_name_H-M   'P 1'
#
loop_
_entity.id
_entity.type
_entity.pdbx_description
1 polymer ?
#
loop_
_entity_poly.entity_id
_entity_poly.type
_entity_poly.pdbx_seq_one_letter_code
_entity_poly.pdbx_strand_id
1 'polypeptide(L)'
;VTHYRITKDVHGESEVTKVDKDSLKNYSDDYHSTFIEVAKFAMLSNKDLGKKVNYIHFGNQCRFLLETHARSNYNIENVTDNAIKQIVSAYEVPESSESQVRRMLDTINSLSHGMSFNWDYVSQIPAKQIQQAARTLLWMLTNKDSQHVEAMTRNISGFMRICRTWQDDGLGV
;
A
#
# COMPACT_ATOMS: atom_id res chain seq x y z
N VAL A 1 -7.59 -29.85 -7.51
CA VAL A 1 -7.75 -29.30 -6.17
C VAL A 1 -9.07 -28.55 -6.12
N THR A 2 -9.92 -28.87 -5.14
CA THR A 2 -11.20 -28.18 -4.93
C THR A 2 -11.01 -27.16 -3.82
N HIS A 3 -11.43 -25.92 -4.07
CA HIS A 3 -11.31 -24.83 -3.11
C HIS A 3 -12.67 -24.53 -2.47
N TYR A 4 -12.65 -24.23 -1.20
CA TYR A 4 -13.84 -23.86 -0.41
C TYR A 4 -13.60 -22.52 0.26
N ARG A 5 -14.65 -21.70 0.30
CA ARG A 5 -14.69 -20.44 1.05
C ARG A 5 -15.53 -20.64 2.29
N ILE A 6 -15.05 -20.12 3.42
CA ILE A 6 -15.82 -20.06 4.66
C ILE A 6 -16.21 -18.60 4.86
N THR A 7 -17.50 -18.32 4.94
CA THR A 7 -18.02 -16.99 5.27
C THR A 7 -18.82 -17.09 6.56
N LYS A 8 -18.83 -16.01 7.35
CA LYS A 8 -19.74 -15.88 8.50
C LYS A 8 -20.86 -14.94 8.10
N ASP A 9 -22.08 -15.32 8.44
CA ASP A 9 -23.24 -14.47 8.28
C ASP A 9 -23.34 -13.43 9.41
N VAL A 10 -24.38 -12.59 9.36
CA VAL A 10 -24.65 -11.54 10.37
C VAL A 10 -24.96 -12.11 11.76
N HIS A 11 -25.29 -13.40 11.85
CA HIS A 11 -25.59 -14.11 13.10
C HIS A 11 -24.37 -14.89 13.64
N GLY A 12 -23.25 -14.85 12.89
CA GLY A 12 -22.00 -15.54 13.26
C GLY A 12 -21.96 -17.01 12.85
N GLU A 13 -22.97 -17.51 12.11
CA GLU A 13 -22.95 -18.85 11.55
C GLU A 13 -21.99 -18.94 10.37
N SER A 14 -21.27 -20.07 10.28
CA SER A 14 -20.28 -20.28 9.23
C SER A 14 -20.90 -21.05 8.07
N GLU A 15 -20.84 -20.49 6.88
CA GLU A 15 -21.23 -21.13 5.64
C GLU A 15 -19.99 -21.54 4.83
N VAL A 16 -20.00 -22.78 4.31
CA VAL A 16 -18.94 -23.29 3.45
C VAL A 16 -19.43 -23.37 2.02
N THR A 17 -18.91 -22.53 1.17
CA THR A 17 -19.27 -22.48 -0.24
C THR A 17 -18.13 -22.98 -1.11
N LYS A 18 -18.44 -23.83 -2.10
CA LYS A 18 -17.45 -24.25 -3.10
C LYS A 18 -17.15 -23.08 -4.02
N VAL A 19 -15.86 -22.77 -4.17
CA VAL A 19 -15.38 -21.65 -4.99
C VAL A 19 -14.97 -22.18 -6.37
N ASP A 20 -15.50 -21.56 -7.43
CA ASP A 20 -15.05 -21.85 -8.78
C ASP A 20 -13.67 -21.20 -9.09
N LYS A 21 -13.06 -21.62 -10.19
CA LYS A 21 -11.73 -21.13 -10.57
C LYS A 21 -11.70 -19.63 -10.92
N ASP A 22 -12.81 -19.08 -11.40
CA ASP A 22 -12.86 -17.65 -11.79
C ASP A 22 -13.01 -16.76 -10.55
N SER A 23 -13.76 -17.23 -9.54
CA SER A 23 -13.82 -16.58 -8.23
C SER A 23 -12.46 -16.59 -7.51
N LEU A 24 -11.64 -17.66 -7.69
CA LEU A 24 -10.27 -17.69 -7.15
C LEU A 24 -9.33 -16.71 -7.85
N LYS A 25 -9.51 -16.47 -9.15
CA LYS A 25 -8.78 -15.42 -9.87
C LYS A 25 -9.03 -14.06 -9.23
N ASN A 26 -10.27 -13.74 -8.91
CA ASN A 26 -10.62 -12.47 -8.25
C ASN A 26 -9.93 -12.34 -6.88
N TYR A 27 -9.77 -13.42 -6.13
CA TYR A 27 -9.09 -13.41 -4.83
C TYR A 27 -7.56 -13.30 -4.92
N SER A 28 -6.94 -13.92 -5.91
CA SER A 28 -5.51 -13.79 -6.14
C SER A 28 -5.14 -12.44 -6.79
N ASP A 29 -6.12 -11.76 -7.39
CA ASP A 29 -5.94 -10.50 -8.10
C ASP A 29 -6.13 -9.26 -7.20
N ASP A 30 -6.67 -9.37 -5.98
CA ASP A 30 -6.88 -8.22 -5.11
C ASP A 30 -5.58 -7.50 -4.76
N TYR A 31 -4.52 -8.24 -4.46
CA TYR A 31 -3.21 -7.65 -4.21
C TYR A 31 -2.64 -7.00 -5.47
N HIS A 32 -2.70 -7.67 -6.61
CA HIS A 32 -2.21 -7.16 -7.89
C HIS A 32 -3.01 -5.94 -8.36
N SER A 33 -4.34 -5.98 -8.30
CA SER A 33 -5.18 -4.85 -8.69
C SER A 33 -4.94 -3.64 -7.79
N THR A 34 -4.84 -3.85 -6.48
CA THR A 34 -4.50 -2.79 -5.52
C THR A 34 -3.10 -2.21 -5.80
N PHE A 35 -2.13 -3.06 -6.13
CA PHE A 35 -0.78 -2.60 -6.47
C PHE A 35 -0.79 -1.68 -7.70
N ILE A 36 -1.52 -2.07 -8.76
CA ILE A 36 -1.67 -1.26 -9.97
C ILE A 36 -2.36 0.07 -9.68
N GLU A 37 -3.42 0.08 -8.87
CA GLU A 37 -4.13 1.30 -8.50
C GLU A 37 -3.23 2.26 -7.72
N VAL A 38 -2.50 1.77 -6.72
CA VAL A 38 -1.54 2.58 -5.95
C VAL A 38 -0.41 3.08 -6.84
N ALA A 39 0.12 2.25 -7.75
CA ALA A 39 1.16 2.66 -8.69
C ALA A 39 0.67 3.78 -9.63
N LYS A 40 -0.53 3.66 -10.18
CA LYS A 40 -1.14 4.71 -11.03
C LYS A 40 -1.38 5.99 -10.24
N PHE A 41 -1.86 5.90 -9.00
CA PHE A 41 -2.06 7.05 -8.13
C PHE A 41 -0.73 7.76 -7.82
N ALA A 42 0.32 7.01 -7.50
CA ALA A 42 1.66 7.55 -7.24
C ALA A 42 2.23 8.31 -8.45
N MET A 43 1.89 7.90 -9.68
CA MET A 43 2.35 8.52 -10.93
C MET A 43 1.53 9.75 -11.35
N LEU A 44 0.41 10.06 -10.71
CA LEU A 44 -0.41 11.23 -11.09
C LEU A 44 0.39 12.52 -11.08
N SER A 45 0.17 13.36 -12.09
CA SER A 45 0.67 14.73 -12.09
C SER A 45 -0.03 15.57 -11.00
N ASN A 46 0.59 16.67 -10.58
CA ASN A 46 -0.05 17.59 -9.62
C ASN A 46 -1.40 18.12 -10.13
N LYS A 47 -1.53 18.33 -11.44
CA LYS A 47 -2.77 18.79 -12.07
C LYS A 47 -3.87 17.74 -11.99
N ASP A 48 -3.54 16.46 -12.17
CA ASP A 48 -4.50 15.37 -12.13
C ASP A 48 -4.82 14.96 -10.70
N LEU A 49 -3.85 15.08 -9.81
CA LEU A 49 -4.05 14.85 -8.38
C LEU A 49 -5.08 15.84 -7.80
N GLY A 50 -5.03 17.11 -8.20
CA GLY A 50 -5.99 18.13 -7.77
C GLY A 50 -7.42 17.91 -8.25
N LYS A 51 -7.62 17.05 -9.26
CA LYS A 51 -8.96 16.68 -9.76
C LYS A 51 -9.57 15.48 -9.06
N LYS A 52 -8.79 14.71 -8.29
CA LYS A 52 -9.28 13.53 -7.60
C LYS A 52 -10.10 13.93 -6.37
N VAL A 53 -11.37 13.53 -6.37
CA VAL A 53 -12.31 13.83 -5.29
C VAL A 53 -12.16 12.83 -4.12
N ASN A 54 -11.74 11.60 -4.40
CA ASN A 54 -11.60 10.55 -3.39
C ASN A 54 -10.23 9.88 -3.47
N TYR A 55 -9.32 10.27 -2.60
CA TYR A 55 -7.94 9.77 -2.52
C TYR A 55 -7.60 9.10 -1.17
N ILE A 56 -8.47 9.25 -0.17
CA ILE A 56 -8.23 8.76 1.20
C ILE A 56 -8.05 7.23 1.22
N HIS A 57 -8.81 6.51 0.39
CA HIS A 57 -8.73 5.05 0.31
C HIS A 57 -7.34 4.55 -0.09
N PHE A 58 -6.54 5.36 -0.82
CA PHE A 58 -5.16 4.97 -1.17
C PHE A 58 -4.26 4.80 0.05
N GLY A 59 -4.53 5.48 1.16
CA GLY A 59 -3.81 5.24 2.40
C GLY A 59 -4.03 3.82 2.95
N ASN A 60 -5.27 3.36 2.95
CA ASN A 60 -5.62 1.98 3.34
C ASN A 60 -5.05 0.96 2.36
N GLN A 61 -5.08 1.25 1.06
CA GLN A 61 -4.47 0.40 0.05
C GLN A 61 -2.95 0.29 0.22
N CYS A 62 -2.26 1.40 0.50
CA CYS A 62 -0.83 1.40 0.80
C CYS A 62 -0.53 0.54 2.05
N ARG A 63 -1.33 0.68 3.10
CA ARG A 63 -1.19 -0.16 4.29
C ARG A 63 -1.37 -1.64 3.98
N PHE A 64 -2.42 -1.99 3.24
CA PHE A 64 -2.68 -3.37 2.82
C PHE A 64 -1.50 -3.97 2.04
N LEU A 65 -0.92 -3.22 1.10
CA LEU A 65 0.25 -3.66 0.33
C LEU A 65 1.46 -3.89 1.23
N LEU A 66 1.75 -2.95 2.13
CA LEU A 66 2.87 -3.06 3.05
C LEU A 66 2.70 -4.24 4.02
N GLU A 67 1.53 -4.37 4.66
CA GLU A 67 1.24 -5.47 5.58
C GLU A 67 1.34 -6.83 4.89
N THR A 68 0.78 -6.95 3.69
CA THR A 68 0.81 -8.21 2.93
C THR A 68 2.24 -8.58 2.56
N HIS A 69 3.02 -7.63 2.03
CA HIS A 69 4.41 -7.88 1.63
C HIS A 69 5.33 -8.15 2.83
N ALA A 70 5.21 -7.35 3.89
CA ALA A 70 6.03 -7.48 5.10
C ALA A 70 5.76 -8.80 5.84
N ARG A 71 4.49 -9.19 5.94
CA ARG A 71 4.11 -10.47 6.55
C ARG A 71 4.62 -11.66 5.75
N SER A 72 4.42 -11.64 4.44
CA SER A 72 4.76 -12.77 3.57
C SER A 72 6.27 -12.99 3.44
N ASN A 73 7.07 -11.92 3.45
CA ASN A 73 8.51 -12.01 3.18
C ASN A 73 9.38 -11.93 4.43
N TYR A 74 8.92 -11.24 5.49
CA TYR A 74 9.74 -10.94 6.67
C TYR A 74 9.10 -11.31 7.99
N ASN A 75 7.90 -11.93 7.96
CA ASN A 75 7.13 -12.29 9.16
C ASN A 75 6.87 -11.08 10.10
N ILE A 76 6.68 -9.89 9.52
CA ILE A 76 6.31 -8.68 10.25
C ILE A 76 4.78 -8.61 10.27
N GLU A 77 4.18 -8.83 11.44
CA GLU A 77 2.72 -8.92 11.57
C GLU A 77 2.03 -7.55 11.57
N ASN A 78 2.71 -6.53 12.08
CA ASN A 78 2.15 -5.18 12.23
C ASN A 78 3.05 -4.13 11.61
N VAL A 79 2.47 -3.17 10.90
CA VAL A 79 3.19 -2.04 10.29
C VAL A 79 2.86 -0.72 11.01
N THR A 80 2.66 -0.79 12.33
CA THR A 80 2.46 0.39 13.19
C THR A 80 3.77 1.12 13.46
N ASP A 81 3.70 2.28 14.09
CA ASP A 81 4.86 3.12 14.43
C ASP A 81 5.91 2.36 15.26
N ASN A 82 5.49 1.39 16.06
CA ASN A 82 6.40 0.54 16.83
C ASN A 82 7.21 -0.42 15.95
N ALA A 83 6.76 -0.69 14.74
CA ALA A 83 7.45 -1.58 13.80
C ALA A 83 8.49 -0.86 12.91
N ILE A 84 8.67 0.47 13.06
CA ILE A 84 9.56 1.25 12.19
C ILE A 84 10.97 0.65 12.09
N LYS A 85 11.56 0.24 13.20
CA LYS A 85 12.90 -0.34 13.22
C LYS A 85 12.96 -1.68 12.48
N GLN A 86 11.92 -2.51 12.63
CA GLN A 86 11.81 -3.78 11.92
C GLN A 86 11.66 -3.56 10.42
N ILE A 87 10.82 -2.61 10.01
CA ILE A 87 10.59 -2.26 8.60
C ILE A 87 11.88 -1.70 7.99
N VAL A 88 12.51 -0.71 8.62
CA VAL A 88 13.77 -0.11 8.15
C VAL A 88 14.84 -1.18 7.96
N SER A 89 15.00 -2.08 8.93
CA SER A 89 15.98 -3.19 8.85
C SER A 89 15.62 -4.21 7.77
N ALA A 90 14.36 -4.68 7.71
CA ALA A 90 13.93 -5.70 6.76
C ALA A 90 14.02 -5.22 5.30
N TYR A 91 13.69 -3.96 5.07
CA TYR A 91 13.74 -3.35 3.73
C TYR A 91 15.09 -2.69 3.41
N GLU A 92 16.09 -2.80 4.30
CA GLU A 92 17.43 -2.23 4.12
C GLU A 92 17.38 -0.74 3.73
N VAL A 93 16.51 0.01 4.43
CA VAL A 93 16.32 1.43 4.16
C VAL A 93 17.58 2.20 4.56
N PRO A 94 18.15 3.03 3.67
CA PRO A 94 19.28 3.87 4.01
C PRO A 94 18.92 4.85 5.15
N GLU A 95 19.89 5.16 6.02
CA GLU A 95 19.70 6.09 7.14
C GLU A 95 19.15 7.46 6.67
N SER A 96 19.65 7.95 5.54
CA SER A 96 19.16 9.19 4.91
C SER A 96 17.67 9.19 4.55
N SER A 97 17.07 8.00 4.37
CA SER A 97 15.67 7.83 3.95
C SER A 97 14.76 7.34 5.09
N GLU A 98 15.30 7.08 6.29
CA GLU A 98 14.51 6.59 7.42
C GLU A 98 13.37 7.55 7.82
N SER A 99 13.64 8.86 7.81
CA SER A 99 12.64 9.88 8.11
C SER A 99 11.49 9.89 7.11
N GLN A 100 11.77 9.59 5.85
CA GLN A 100 10.77 9.46 4.78
C GLN A 100 9.86 8.24 5.02
N VAL A 101 10.45 7.09 5.37
CA VAL A 101 9.69 5.88 5.70
C VAL A 101 8.84 6.08 6.95
N ARG A 102 9.36 6.76 7.97
CA ARG A 102 8.59 7.12 9.16
C ARG A 102 7.35 7.96 8.81
N ARG A 103 7.50 9.02 8.02
CA ARG A 103 6.35 9.83 7.57
C ARG A 103 5.35 9.05 6.75
N MET A 104 5.80 8.12 5.92
CA MET A 104 4.92 7.20 5.21
C MET A 104 4.07 6.39 6.18
N LEU A 105 4.69 5.75 7.18
CA LEU A 105 3.99 4.95 8.19
C LEU A 105 2.99 5.79 8.98
N ASP A 106 3.39 6.97 9.45
CA ASP A 106 2.52 7.91 10.15
C ASP A 106 1.28 8.25 9.30
N THR A 107 1.47 8.52 8.01
CA THR A 107 0.39 8.86 7.09
C THR A 107 -0.57 7.69 6.89
N ILE A 108 -0.09 6.50 6.56
CA ILE A 108 -0.95 5.35 6.28
C ILE A 108 -1.65 4.84 7.55
N ASN A 109 -1.00 4.93 8.71
CA ASN A 109 -1.60 4.55 9.99
C ASN A 109 -2.68 5.55 10.43
N SER A 110 -2.44 6.84 10.30
CA SER A 110 -3.43 7.89 10.60
C SER A 110 -4.71 7.72 9.78
N LEU A 111 -4.59 7.37 8.49
CA LEU A 111 -5.73 7.13 7.61
C LEU A 111 -6.52 5.88 8.01
N SER A 112 -5.85 4.85 8.50
CA SER A 112 -6.50 3.59 8.91
C SER A 112 -7.24 3.70 10.23
N HIS A 113 -6.74 4.49 11.18
CA HIS A 113 -7.37 4.72 12.49
C HIS A 113 -8.41 5.85 12.45
N GLY A 114 -8.22 6.85 11.60
CA GLY A 114 -9.10 8.01 11.50
C GLY A 114 -10.50 7.68 11.02
N MET A 115 -10.70 6.62 10.25
CA MET A 115 -12.02 6.16 9.82
C MET A 115 -12.92 5.70 10.98
N SER A 116 -12.34 5.39 12.14
CA SER A 116 -13.11 4.94 13.32
C SER A 116 -13.46 6.06 14.29
N PHE A 117 -12.71 7.19 14.35
CA PHE A 117 -12.83 8.15 15.44
C PHE A 117 -12.84 9.64 15.08
N ASN A 118 -12.34 10.06 13.92
CA ASN A 118 -12.29 11.49 13.60
C ASN A 118 -12.23 11.76 12.08
N TRP A 119 -13.40 11.72 11.45
CA TRP A 119 -13.55 12.01 10.02
C TRP A 119 -13.03 13.40 9.63
N ASP A 120 -13.16 14.38 10.52
CA ASP A 120 -12.71 15.76 10.27
C ASP A 120 -11.18 15.85 10.15
N TYR A 121 -10.45 15.03 10.91
CA TYR A 121 -8.99 14.98 10.82
C TYR A 121 -8.53 14.31 9.51
N VAL A 122 -9.12 13.19 9.15
CA VAL A 122 -8.77 12.43 7.94
C VAL A 122 -9.03 13.24 6.68
N SER A 123 -10.10 14.03 6.65
CA SER A 123 -10.44 14.89 5.51
C SER A 123 -9.44 16.05 5.30
N GLN A 124 -8.61 16.37 6.30
CA GLN A 124 -7.61 17.42 6.22
C GLN A 124 -6.25 16.96 5.69
N ILE A 125 -6.02 15.63 5.54
CA ILE A 125 -4.77 15.13 4.99
C ILE A 125 -4.73 15.41 3.48
N PRO A 126 -3.76 16.20 3.00
CA PRO A 126 -3.71 16.57 1.59
C PRO A 126 -3.47 15.34 0.68
N ALA A 127 -4.10 15.31 -0.49
CA ALA A 127 -3.87 14.28 -1.50
C ALA A 127 -2.38 14.09 -1.83
N LYS A 128 -1.61 15.18 -1.82
CA LYS A 128 -0.16 15.15 -2.05
C LYS A 128 0.59 14.36 -0.98
N GLN A 129 0.20 14.48 0.28
CA GLN A 129 0.82 13.71 1.37
C GLN A 129 0.56 12.22 1.21
N ILE A 130 -0.65 11.82 0.82
CA ILE A 130 -0.98 10.42 0.56
C ILE A 130 -0.23 9.91 -0.67
N GLN A 131 -0.10 10.72 -1.71
CA GLN A 131 0.71 10.39 -2.88
C GLN A 131 2.19 10.19 -2.52
N GLN A 132 2.75 11.03 -1.68
CA GLN A 132 4.13 10.89 -1.19
C GLN A 132 4.31 9.61 -0.38
N ALA A 133 3.34 9.25 0.47
CA ALA A 133 3.36 7.98 1.18
C ALA A 133 3.34 6.77 0.21
N ALA A 134 2.49 6.81 -0.82
CA ALA A 134 2.45 5.78 -1.86
C ALA A 134 3.77 5.68 -2.63
N ARG A 135 4.39 6.80 -2.99
CA ARG A 135 5.70 6.85 -3.66
C ARG A 135 6.80 6.26 -2.79
N THR A 136 6.85 6.63 -1.51
CA THR A 136 7.83 6.09 -0.56
C THR A 136 7.69 4.58 -0.39
N LEU A 137 6.46 4.09 -0.25
CA LEU A 137 6.18 2.65 -0.18
C LEU A 137 6.70 1.92 -1.42
N LEU A 138 6.31 2.37 -2.60
CA LEU A 138 6.67 1.70 -3.85
C LEU A 138 8.18 1.77 -4.12
N TRP A 139 8.82 2.89 -3.80
CA TRP A 139 10.28 3.02 -3.85
C TRP A 139 10.98 2.03 -2.91
N MET A 140 10.53 1.93 -1.66
CA MET A 140 11.06 1.00 -0.66
C MET A 140 10.92 -0.46 -1.12
N LEU A 141 9.74 -0.85 -1.62
CA LEU A 141 9.52 -2.17 -2.21
C LEU A 141 10.41 -2.42 -3.42
N THR A 142 10.57 -1.42 -4.31
CA THR A 142 11.42 -1.55 -5.51
C THR A 142 12.89 -1.77 -5.16
N ASN A 143 13.39 -1.10 -4.15
CA ASN A 143 14.78 -1.26 -3.72
C ASN A 143 15.05 -2.65 -3.15
N LYS A 144 14.09 -3.20 -2.42
CA LYS A 144 14.28 -4.49 -1.75
C LYS A 144 13.89 -5.68 -2.63
N ASP A 145 12.84 -5.55 -3.42
CA ASP A 145 12.28 -6.61 -4.25
C ASP A 145 11.86 -6.07 -5.63
N SER A 146 12.86 -5.65 -6.40
CA SER A 146 12.64 -5.07 -7.74
C SER A 146 11.92 -6.02 -8.69
N GLN A 147 12.18 -7.33 -8.60
CA GLN A 147 11.57 -8.34 -9.46
C GLN A 147 10.06 -8.45 -9.19
N HIS A 148 9.67 -8.43 -7.93
CA HIS A 148 8.26 -8.42 -7.54
C HIS A 148 7.55 -7.18 -8.08
N VAL A 149 8.11 -5.99 -7.85
CA VAL A 149 7.52 -4.74 -8.31
C VAL A 149 7.43 -4.67 -9.83
N GLU A 150 8.45 -5.13 -10.55
CA GLU A 150 8.44 -5.21 -12.01
C GLU A 150 7.34 -6.15 -12.52
N ALA A 151 7.17 -7.31 -11.87
CA ALA A 151 6.11 -8.25 -12.20
C ALA A 151 4.71 -7.64 -12.00
N MET A 152 4.50 -6.90 -10.88
CA MET A 152 3.23 -6.23 -10.58
C MET A 152 2.94 -5.08 -11.53
N THR A 153 3.95 -4.36 -12.01
CA THR A 153 3.79 -3.11 -12.79
C THR A 153 4.16 -3.24 -14.26
N ARG A 154 4.32 -4.47 -14.77
CA ARG A 154 4.74 -4.74 -16.18
C ARG A 154 3.92 -4.00 -17.22
N ASN A 155 2.64 -3.74 -16.95
CA ASN A 155 1.72 -3.04 -17.83
C ASN A 155 1.72 -1.52 -17.66
N ILE A 156 2.58 -0.96 -16.77
CA ILE A 156 2.70 0.47 -16.53
C ILE A 156 4.04 0.94 -17.11
N SER A 157 3.96 1.56 -18.30
CA SER A 157 5.16 1.99 -19.02
C SER A 157 6.00 2.98 -18.19
N GLY A 158 7.30 2.73 -18.09
CA GLY A 158 8.27 3.60 -17.43
C GLY A 158 8.19 3.60 -15.90
N PHE A 159 7.33 2.79 -15.27
CA PHE A 159 7.13 2.79 -13.83
C PHE A 159 8.44 2.61 -13.04
N MET A 160 9.21 1.56 -13.35
CA MET A 160 10.46 1.25 -12.62
C MET A 160 11.48 2.38 -12.66
N ARG A 161 11.58 3.09 -13.78
CA ARG A 161 12.47 4.24 -13.92
C ARG A 161 12.03 5.41 -13.06
N ILE A 162 10.72 5.71 -13.08
CA ILE A 162 10.14 6.82 -12.31
C ILE A 162 10.19 6.50 -10.81
N CYS A 163 9.83 5.29 -10.41
CA CYS A 163 9.79 4.87 -9.02
C CYS A 163 11.14 5.05 -8.30
N ARG A 164 12.25 4.78 -8.98
CA ARG A 164 13.60 4.97 -8.42
C ARG A 164 13.94 6.43 -8.11
N THR A 165 13.27 7.39 -8.74
CA THR A 165 13.49 8.82 -8.46
C THR A 165 12.75 9.30 -7.21
N TRP A 166 11.90 8.49 -6.59
CA TRP A 166 11.08 8.89 -5.45
C TRP A 166 11.78 8.80 -4.09
N GLN A 167 13.04 8.40 -4.06
CA GLN A 167 13.81 8.37 -2.82
C GLN A 167 13.80 9.71 -2.08
N ASP A 168 13.88 10.82 -2.83
CA ASP A 168 13.96 12.17 -2.27
C ASP A 168 12.63 12.93 -2.30
N ASP A 169 11.58 12.35 -2.86
CA ASP A 169 10.26 12.99 -3.04
C ASP A 169 9.54 13.27 -1.68
N GLY A 170 10.04 12.72 -0.61
CA GLY A 170 9.54 12.94 0.75
C GLY A 170 10.24 14.05 1.51
N LEU A 171 11.31 14.62 0.98
CA LEU A 171 12.08 15.68 1.65
C LEU A 171 11.51 17.09 1.41
N GLY A 172 10.32 17.20 0.78
CA GLY A 172 9.50 18.41 0.67
C GLY A 172 10.31 19.70 0.68
N VAL A 173 10.72 20.15 -0.49
CA VAL A 173 10.97 21.55 -0.77
C VAL A 173 9.74 22.10 -1.46
#